data_c25de87b1d775c991abf4e1901421b55
#
_entry.id   c25de87b1d775c991abf4e1901421b55
#
_cell.length_a   1.000
_cell.length_b   1.000
_cell.length_c   1.000
_cell.angle_alpha   90.00
_cell.angle_beta   90.00
_cell.angle_gamma   90.00
#
_symmetry.space_group_name_H-M   'P 1'
#
loop_
_entity.id
_entity.type
_entity.pdbx_description
1 polymer ?
#
loop_
_entity_poly.entity_id
_entity_poly.type
_entity_poly.pdbx_seq_one_letter_code
_entity_poly.pdbx_strand_id
1 'polypeptide(L)'
;MACATLAGCAAPDAPPSAVAAAVARAEGPFAPSYEGIETRLLDDDLVNFRVQMTGEVTRDDVDAYARCAAAQYALIRGFGFARHVRTNVQEQGGVWVGDAVYTISPALPRGLQTLDAEVVAAACADQGIPTV
;
A
#
# COMPACT_ATOMS: atom_id res chain seq x y z
N MET A 1 -35.32 -41.39 -39.06
CA MET A 1 -35.32 -40.16 -38.25
C MET A 1 -34.22 -40.33 -37.19
N ALA A 2 -33.12 -39.67 -37.36
CA ALA A 2 -32.02 -39.69 -36.38
C ALA A 2 -32.05 -38.39 -35.57
N CYS A 3 -32.31 -38.50 -34.27
CA CYS A 3 -32.13 -37.41 -33.34
C CYS A 3 -30.68 -37.34 -32.92
N ALA A 4 -29.96 -36.36 -33.41
CA ALA A 4 -28.63 -36.02 -32.92
C ALA A 4 -28.79 -35.17 -31.67
N THR A 5 -28.49 -35.77 -30.50
CA THR A 5 -28.36 -35.02 -29.27
C THR A 5 -26.96 -34.41 -29.25
N LEU A 6 -26.89 -33.11 -29.42
CA LEU A 6 -25.68 -32.33 -29.16
C LEU A 6 -25.46 -32.26 -27.65
N ALA A 7 -24.54 -33.09 -27.15
CA ALA A 7 -24.04 -32.91 -25.79
C ALA A 7 -23.16 -31.67 -25.78
N GLY A 8 -23.66 -30.60 -25.21
CA GLY A 8 -22.86 -29.41 -24.92
C GLY A 8 -21.84 -29.73 -23.85
N CYS A 9 -20.56 -29.77 -24.22
CA CYS A 9 -19.47 -29.80 -23.25
C CYS A 9 -19.40 -28.45 -22.56
N ALA A 10 -19.92 -28.36 -21.34
CA ALA A 10 -19.61 -27.23 -20.47
C ALA A 10 -18.12 -27.35 -20.12
N ALA A 11 -17.34 -26.34 -20.50
CA ALA A 11 -15.95 -26.27 -20.07
C ALA A 11 -15.90 -26.16 -18.55
N PRO A 12 -15.08 -26.97 -17.85
CA PRO A 12 -14.93 -26.81 -16.41
C PRO A 12 -14.35 -25.42 -16.12
N ASP A 13 -14.94 -24.72 -15.16
CA ASP A 13 -14.41 -23.44 -14.68
C ASP A 13 -13.00 -23.70 -14.16
N ALA A 14 -12.00 -23.11 -14.83
CA ALA A 14 -10.63 -23.17 -14.35
C ALA A 14 -10.53 -22.38 -13.04
N PRO A 15 -9.82 -22.90 -12.00
CA PRO A 15 -9.61 -22.13 -10.79
C PRO A 15 -8.87 -20.83 -11.13
N PRO A 16 -9.27 -19.68 -10.55
CA PRO A 16 -8.59 -18.42 -10.81
C PRO A 16 -7.11 -18.55 -10.42
N SER A 17 -6.22 -17.95 -11.21
CA SER A 17 -4.81 -17.86 -10.86
C SER A 17 -4.64 -17.12 -9.52
N ALA A 18 -3.50 -17.31 -8.85
CA ALA A 18 -3.21 -16.62 -7.58
C ALA A 18 -3.28 -15.09 -7.75
N VAL A 19 -2.88 -14.54 -8.91
CA VAL A 19 -2.97 -13.12 -9.23
C VAL A 19 -4.44 -12.69 -9.36
N ALA A 20 -5.26 -13.46 -10.08
CA ALA A 20 -6.68 -13.15 -10.22
C ALA A 20 -7.42 -13.22 -8.87
N ALA A 21 -7.06 -14.19 -8.00
CA ALA A 21 -7.62 -14.28 -6.65
C ALA A 21 -7.21 -13.09 -5.78
N ALA A 22 -5.97 -12.59 -5.91
CA ALA A 22 -5.49 -11.42 -5.19
C ALA A 22 -6.22 -10.15 -5.66
N VAL A 23 -6.42 -9.98 -6.98
CA VAL A 23 -7.19 -8.86 -7.55
C VAL A 23 -8.64 -8.92 -7.08
N ALA A 24 -9.26 -10.10 -7.11
CA ALA A 24 -10.64 -10.27 -6.64
C ALA A 24 -10.79 -9.93 -5.16
N ARG A 25 -9.82 -10.25 -4.31
CA ARG A 25 -9.81 -9.84 -2.89
C ARG A 25 -9.67 -8.34 -2.73
N ALA A 26 -8.84 -7.69 -3.55
CA ALA A 26 -8.63 -6.24 -3.52
C ALA A 26 -9.90 -5.47 -3.95
N GLU A 27 -10.78 -6.09 -4.73
CA GLU A 27 -12.04 -5.52 -5.21
C GLU A 27 -13.26 -5.93 -4.39
N GLY A 28 -13.10 -6.85 -3.42
CA GLY A 28 -14.19 -7.37 -2.60
C GLY A 28 -14.63 -6.41 -1.49
N PRO A 29 -15.81 -6.64 -0.87
CA PRO A 29 -16.35 -5.76 0.17
C PRO A 29 -15.51 -5.72 1.46
N PHE A 30 -14.65 -6.72 1.67
CA PHE A 30 -13.72 -6.78 2.80
C PHE A 30 -12.29 -6.41 2.41
N ALA A 31 -12.06 -5.99 1.17
CA ALA A 31 -10.74 -5.58 0.72
C ALA A 31 -10.20 -4.42 1.56
N PRO A 32 -8.87 -4.30 1.71
CA PRO A 32 -8.27 -3.14 2.35
C PRO A 32 -8.71 -1.85 1.67
N SER A 33 -9.16 -0.90 2.47
CA SER A 33 -9.58 0.41 2.00
C SER A 33 -8.65 1.48 2.57
N TYR A 34 -8.11 2.30 1.69
CA TYR A 34 -7.22 3.41 2.04
C TYR A 34 -8.07 4.65 2.29
N GLU A 35 -8.17 5.06 3.57
CA GLU A 35 -9.09 6.13 3.98
C GLU A 35 -8.47 7.52 3.97
N GLY A 36 -7.16 7.61 3.94
CA GLY A 36 -6.49 8.87 3.81
C GLY A 36 -5.17 8.99 4.54
N ILE A 37 -4.47 10.08 4.26
CA ILE A 37 -3.16 10.40 4.82
C ILE A 37 -3.20 11.84 5.33
N GLU A 38 -2.81 12.03 6.58
CA GLU A 38 -2.51 13.35 7.13
C GLU A 38 -0.99 13.48 7.23
N THR A 39 -0.45 14.52 6.62
CA THR A 39 0.99 14.78 6.59
C THR A 39 1.30 16.01 7.43
N ARG A 40 2.25 15.86 8.36
CA ARG A 40 2.72 16.96 9.22
C ARG A 40 4.24 17.07 9.15
N LEU A 41 4.71 18.22 8.75
CA LEU A 41 6.13 18.53 8.82
C LEU A 41 6.46 18.91 10.28
N LEU A 42 7.26 18.07 10.94
CA LEU A 42 7.65 18.27 12.35
C LEU A 42 8.90 19.14 12.47
N ASP A 43 9.79 19.03 11.50
CA ASP A 43 11.03 19.79 11.38
C ASP A 43 11.38 19.86 9.88
N ASP A 44 12.45 20.51 9.50
CA ASP A 44 12.82 20.73 8.10
C ASP A 44 12.91 19.42 7.30
N ASP A 45 13.35 18.35 7.93
CA ASP A 45 13.53 17.03 7.33
C ASP A 45 12.77 15.90 8.05
N LEU A 46 12.02 16.20 9.09
CA LEU A 46 11.29 15.21 9.89
C LEU A 46 9.79 15.36 9.64
N VAL A 47 9.18 14.28 9.17
CA VAL A 47 7.78 14.29 8.72
C VAL A 47 6.99 13.19 9.42
N ASN A 48 5.79 13.52 9.86
CA ASN A 48 4.82 12.57 10.39
C ASN A 48 3.73 12.30 9.35
N PHE A 49 3.47 11.02 9.11
CA PHE A 49 2.38 10.55 8.28
C PHE A 49 1.39 9.78 9.14
N ARG A 50 0.18 10.26 9.21
CA ARG A 50 -0.91 9.56 9.86
C ARG A 50 -1.81 8.98 8.78
N VAL A 51 -1.81 7.66 8.67
CA VAL A 51 -2.58 6.93 7.66
C VAL A 51 -3.73 6.18 8.31
N GLN A 52 -4.83 6.07 7.59
CA GLN A 52 -6.01 5.36 8.08
C GLN A 52 -6.48 4.36 7.03
N MET A 53 -6.82 3.16 7.50
CA MET A 53 -7.31 2.06 6.66
C MET A 53 -8.47 1.34 7.33
N THR A 54 -9.32 0.74 6.52
CA THR A 54 -10.43 -0.14 6.96
C THR A 54 -10.47 -1.40 6.09
N GLY A 55 -11.29 -2.38 6.49
CA GLY A 55 -11.42 -3.65 5.79
C GLY A 55 -10.46 -4.72 6.31
N GLU A 56 -10.13 -5.70 5.49
CA GLU A 56 -9.16 -6.74 5.83
C GLU A 56 -7.73 -6.20 5.75
N VAL A 57 -7.27 -5.62 6.85
CA VAL A 57 -5.99 -4.92 6.95
C VAL A 57 -5.08 -5.65 7.92
N THR A 58 -3.80 -5.71 7.58
CA THR A 58 -2.75 -6.15 8.49
C THR A 58 -1.88 -4.95 8.90
N ARG A 59 -1.05 -5.15 9.92
CA ARG A 59 -0.04 -4.16 10.29
C ARG A 59 0.88 -3.82 9.12
N ASP A 60 1.27 -4.82 8.32
CA ASP A 60 2.13 -4.64 7.16
C ASP A 60 1.47 -3.75 6.09
N ASP A 61 0.15 -3.85 5.92
CA ASP A 61 -0.58 -2.98 5.00
C ASP A 61 -0.51 -1.52 5.44
N VAL A 62 -0.65 -1.26 6.72
CA VAL A 62 -0.54 0.09 7.29
C VAL A 62 0.88 0.63 7.13
N ASP A 63 1.89 -0.19 7.42
CA ASP A 63 3.30 0.17 7.24
C ASP A 63 3.61 0.48 5.78
N ALA A 64 3.08 -0.31 4.84
CA ALA A 64 3.26 -0.10 3.41
C ALA A 64 2.61 1.21 2.94
N TYR A 65 1.42 1.51 3.42
CA TYR A 65 0.73 2.75 3.10
C TYR A 65 1.53 3.98 3.56
N ALA A 66 2.02 3.95 4.80
CA ALA A 66 2.86 5.03 5.33
C ALA A 66 4.18 5.17 4.57
N ARG A 67 4.82 4.06 4.21
CA ARG A 67 6.06 4.05 3.43
C ARG A 67 5.86 4.66 2.04
N CYS A 68 4.76 4.34 1.38
CA CYS A 68 4.40 4.93 0.10
C CYS A 68 4.18 6.44 0.20
N ALA A 69 3.50 6.87 1.26
CA ALA A 69 3.32 8.29 1.54
C ALA A 69 4.67 9.01 1.73
N ALA A 70 5.57 8.42 2.52
CA ALA A 70 6.89 8.99 2.78
C ALA A 70 7.73 9.12 1.50
N ALA A 71 7.75 8.08 0.66
CA ALA A 71 8.48 8.10 -0.61
C ALA A 71 7.97 9.20 -1.54
N GLN A 72 6.65 9.27 -1.73
CA GLN A 72 6.05 10.28 -2.60
C GLN A 72 6.26 11.69 -2.05
N TYR A 73 6.12 11.90 -0.76
CA TYR A 73 6.35 13.19 -0.13
C TYR A 73 7.80 13.65 -0.31
N ALA A 74 8.77 12.75 -0.13
CA ALA A 74 10.17 13.06 -0.36
C ALA A 74 10.40 13.56 -1.80
N LEU A 75 9.83 12.88 -2.79
CA LEU A 75 9.95 13.29 -4.20
C LEU A 75 9.29 14.66 -4.45
N ILE A 76 8.12 14.91 -3.87
CA ILE A 76 7.44 16.21 -3.98
C ILE A 76 8.31 17.35 -3.44
N ARG A 77 9.04 17.08 -2.37
CA ARG A 77 9.97 18.03 -1.76
C ARG A 77 11.32 18.11 -2.48
N GLY A 78 11.53 17.31 -3.52
CA GLY A 78 12.79 17.26 -4.26
C GLY A 78 13.90 16.45 -3.59
N PHE A 79 13.52 15.55 -2.67
CA PHE A 79 14.46 14.66 -1.98
C PHE A 79 14.38 13.24 -2.53
N GLY A 80 15.53 12.59 -2.70
CA GLY A 80 15.59 11.24 -3.26
C GLY A 80 15.51 10.13 -2.23
N PHE A 81 15.62 10.42 -0.94
CA PHE A 81 15.69 9.40 0.10
C PHE A 81 14.81 9.73 1.29
N ALA A 82 14.35 8.69 1.95
CA ALA A 82 13.67 8.76 3.23
C ALA A 82 14.22 7.67 4.16
N ARG A 83 14.16 7.91 5.46
CA ARG A 83 14.54 6.92 6.47
C ARG A 83 13.42 6.80 7.48
N HIS A 84 13.01 5.55 7.72
CA HIS A 84 12.01 5.25 8.73
C HIS A 84 12.56 5.48 10.14
N VAL A 85 11.84 6.21 10.94
CA VAL A 85 12.19 6.45 12.35
C VAL A 85 11.38 5.54 13.26
N ARG A 86 10.05 5.62 13.17
CA ARG A 86 9.13 4.77 13.93
C ARG A 86 7.76 4.71 13.28
N THR A 87 7.01 3.66 13.58
CA THR A 87 5.59 3.57 13.25
C THR A 87 4.84 2.93 14.41
N ASN A 88 3.78 3.59 14.87
CA ASN A 88 2.83 3.05 15.82
C ASN A 88 1.55 2.72 15.07
N VAL A 89 1.06 1.50 15.23
CA VAL A 89 -0.18 1.03 14.59
C VAL A 89 -1.20 0.74 15.68
N GLN A 90 -2.40 1.26 15.51
CA GLN A 90 -3.53 1.00 16.39
C GLN A 90 -4.72 0.56 15.55
N GLU A 91 -5.54 -0.33 16.11
CA GLU A 91 -6.80 -0.77 15.52
C GLU A 91 -7.89 -0.62 16.56
N GLN A 92 -9.03 -0.06 16.14
CA GLN A 92 -10.20 0.08 16.99
C GLN A 92 -11.46 0.03 16.14
N GLY A 93 -12.30 -0.96 16.41
CA GLY A 93 -13.57 -1.09 15.71
C GLY A 93 -13.45 -1.27 14.19
N GLY A 94 -12.39 -1.95 13.73
CA GLY A 94 -12.12 -2.13 12.30
C GLY A 94 -11.40 -0.98 11.62
N VAL A 95 -11.09 0.08 12.36
CA VAL A 95 -10.33 1.22 11.84
C VAL A 95 -8.87 1.09 12.28
N TRP A 96 -7.99 1.06 11.30
CA TRP A 96 -6.55 0.98 11.49
C TRP A 96 -5.91 2.33 11.28
N VAL A 97 -5.13 2.77 12.24
CA VAL A 97 -4.40 4.04 12.18
C VAL A 97 -2.92 3.78 12.37
N GLY A 98 -2.13 4.23 11.40
CA GLY A 98 -0.68 4.23 11.48
C GLY A 98 -0.16 5.64 11.72
N ASP A 99 0.68 5.80 12.72
CA ASP A 99 1.39 7.04 13.01
C ASP A 99 2.87 6.80 12.75
N ALA A 100 3.34 7.23 11.59
CA ALA A 100 4.68 6.95 11.10
C ALA A 100 5.51 8.23 11.02
N VAL A 101 6.77 8.13 11.40
CA VAL A 101 7.73 9.23 11.32
C VAL A 101 8.89 8.81 10.44
N TYR A 102 9.23 9.68 9.51
CA TYR A 102 10.33 9.53 8.56
C TYR A 102 11.18 10.78 8.54
N THR A 103 12.47 10.61 8.28
CA THR A 103 13.32 11.70 7.83
C THR A 103 13.43 11.66 6.31
N ILE A 104 13.50 12.82 5.67
CA ILE A 104 13.73 12.93 4.22
C ILE A 104 15.08 13.58 3.97
N SER A 105 15.75 13.17 2.90
CA SER A 105 17.11 13.63 2.61
C SER A 105 17.40 13.66 1.10
N PRO A 106 18.17 14.66 0.62
CA PRO A 106 18.64 14.68 -0.77
C PRO A 106 19.75 13.68 -1.04
N ALA A 107 20.45 13.22 -0.01
CA ALA A 107 21.54 12.26 -0.08
C ALA A 107 21.19 11.01 0.72
N LEU A 108 21.86 9.89 0.41
CA LEU A 108 21.66 8.63 1.10
C LEU A 108 21.94 8.78 2.60
N PRO A 109 20.94 8.64 3.49
CA PRO A 109 21.16 8.75 4.92
C PRO A 109 21.98 7.59 5.45
N ARG A 110 22.69 7.83 6.53
CA ARG A 110 23.37 6.76 7.26
C ARG A 110 22.37 5.96 8.08
N GLY A 111 22.61 4.65 8.17
CA GLY A 111 21.82 3.75 9.02
C GLY A 111 20.94 2.80 8.24
N LEU A 112 20.14 2.06 9.00
CA LEU A 112 19.21 1.07 8.48
C LEU A 112 17.88 1.73 8.11
N GLN A 113 17.02 0.98 7.39
CA GLN A 113 15.66 1.37 7.05
C GLN A 113 15.58 2.61 6.14
N THR A 114 16.60 2.80 5.31
CA THR A 114 16.60 3.84 4.29
C THR A 114 15.82 3.39 3.07
N LEU A 115 14.99 4.30 2.53
CA LEU A 115 14.22 4.10 1.32
C LEU A 115 14.81 4.95 0.19
N ASP A 116 14.97 4.33 -0.97
CA ASP A 116 15.10 5.08 -2.22
C ASP A 116 13.69 5.50 -2.65
N ALA A 117 13.42 6.79 -2.63
CA ALA A 117 12.07 7.32 -2.84
C ALA A 117 11.52 6.99 -4.24
N GLU A 118 12.35 7.03 -5.28
CA GLU A 118 11.92 6.72 -6.64
C GLU A 118 11.56 5.24 -6.78
N VAL A 119 12.39 4.35 -6.23
CA VAL A 119 12.16 2.90 -6.28
C VAL A 119 10.90 2.53 -5.52
N VAL A 120 10.73 3.07 -4.32
CA VAL A 120 9.56 2.78 -3.48
C VAL A 120 8.29 3.35 -4.11
N ALA A 121 8.32 4.57 -4.62
CA ALA A 121 7.16 5.18 -5.27
C ALA A 121 6.72 4.38 -6.51
N ALA A 122 7.65 3.88 -7.31
CA ALA A 122 7.33 3.03 -8.46
C ALA A 122 6.68 1.71 -8.02
N ALA A 123 7.21 1.06 -6.99
CA ALA A 123 6.63 -0.16 -6.44
C ALA A 123 5.21 0.09 -5.89
N CYS A 124 5.00 1.22 -5.24
CA CYS A 124 3.68 1.61 -4.73
C CYS A 124 2.67 1.78 -5.87
N ALA A 125 3.07 2.41 -6.97
CA ALA A 125 2.22 2.56 -8.14
C ALA A 125 1.85 1.20 -8.74
N ASP A 126 2.80 0.28 -8.84
CA ASP A 126 2.55 -1.09 -9.33
C ASP A 126 1.60 -1.86 -8.42
N GLN A 127 1.65 -1.63 -7.13
CA GLN A 127 0.79 -2.27 -6.14
C GLN A 127 -0.58 -1.58 -5.98
N GLY A 128 -0.78 -0.44 -6.62
CA GLY A 128 -2.01 0.32 -6.50
C GLY A 128 -2.22 0.96 -5.14
N ILE A 129 -1.15 1.21 -4.38
CA ILE A 129 -1.22 1.88 -3.08
C ILE A 129 -1.26 3.39 -3.31
N PRO A 130 -2.29 4.10 -2.82
CA PRO A 130 -2.37 5.55 -3.00
C PRO A 130 -1.30 6.27 -2.17
N THR A 131 -0.97 7.47 -2.59
CA THR A 131 0.04 8.32 -1.95
C THR A 131 -0.51 9.70 -1.63
N VAL A 132 0.34 10.55 -1.10
CA VAL A 132 -0.01 11.94 -0.83
C VAL A 132 -0.18 12.77 -2.10
#